data_4516ebd167561ed573fe3fbbfff3f113
#
_entry.id   4516ebd167561ed573fe3fbbfff3f113
#
_cell.length_a   1.000
_cell.length_b   1.000
_cell.length_c   1.000
_cell.angle_alpha   90.00
_cell.angle_beta   90.00
_cell.angle_gamma   90.00
#
_symmetry.space_group_name_H-M   'P 1'
#
loop_
_entity.id
_entity.type
_entity.pdbx_description
1 polymer ?
#
loop_
_entity_poly.entity_id
_entity_poly.type
_entity_poly.pdbx_seq_one_letter_code
_entity_poly.pdbx_strand_id
1 'polypeptide(L)'
;RKTAIAEKMHERLPVHTAEREVNMINRNEVAREKMQRAAEMLQDNNIDMWVFYARLKTDTALELMFNTDSKNEVMFLLTKNGDRIAIATAADTKAYEESGLYTEVIEVSGDGFEKVFKEKFDQYQVKRLAVNDSTIDTRCDGLTVGLFKKLEKAIGAETMAKVKCCSYSMLEELRAVKTPSEIEIMKECSRITTDIYDALFKRIHVGLTEVGVAKMMMEECAKRNVVTAFGNPPEYPLVLNPKGGMSHRDPNDINKIEAGDMLVIDFSIRYNGYTSDIARTMYFLKPGEEHAPKDAVDCANAAINAVGAVMAKIKPGMRGYEVDAIGRQSIIDSGFPPFPHATGHQVGLEVHDGGTTLGPKKRYSASGILRKNEIYALEPTVLQDRDKRSAIIEDNVLLTEDGCVLISKRQTALIEIPYRTGEEA
;
A
#
# COMPACT_ATOMS: atom_id res chain seq x y z
N ARG A 1 -20.27 27.98 -1.95
CA ARG A 1 -19.94 27.46 -3.31
C ARG A 1 -19.27 26.07 -3.30
N LYS A 2 -18.75 25.58 -2.15
CA LYS A 2 -18.16 24.20 -2.02
C LYS A 2 -19.20 23.11 -1.76
N THR A 3 -20.39 23.46 -1.30
CA THR A 3 -21.46 22.50 -0.96
C THR A 3 -22.30 22.05 -2.15
N ALA A 4 -22.31 22.79 -3.25
CA ALA A 4 -23.17 22.49 -4.42
C ALA A 4 -22.56 21.50 -5.44
N ILE A 5 -21.27 21.14 -5.29
CA ILE A 5 -20.60 20.20 -6.21
C ILE A 5 -20.74 18.74 -5.69
N ALA A 6 -20.85 18.55 -4.38
CA ALA A 6 -21.00 17.23 -3.78
C ALA A 6 -22.40 16.59 -4.00
N GLU A 7 -23.44 17.41 -4.16
CA GLU A 7 -24.81 16.89 -4.32
C GLU A 7 -25.15 16.41 -5.75
N LYS A 8 -24.37 16.81 -6.77
CA LYS A 8 -24.62 16.39 -8.16
C LYS A 8 -23.96 15.07 -8.59
N MET A 9 -23.16 14.45 -7.74
CA MET A 9 -22.49 13.17 -8.05
C MET A 9 -23.27 11.93 -7.63
N HIS A 10 -24.51 12.04 -7.17
CA HIS A 10 -25.34 10.91 -6.73
C HIS A 10 -26.43 10.46 -7.73
N GLU A 11 -26.48 11.02 -8.95
CA GLU A 11 -27.34 10.44 -9.98
C GLU A 11 -26.71 9.19 -10.58
N ARG A 12 -27.26 8.04 -10.24
CA ARG A 12 -26.84 6.71 -10.72
C ARG A 12 -27.15 6.61 -12.23
N LEU A 13 -26.09 6.50 -13.04
CA LEU A 13 -26.22 6.06 -14.42
C LEU A 13 -26.42 4.54 -14.47
N PRO A 14 -27.26 4.01 -15.38
CA PRO A 14 -27.48 2.56 -15.50
C PRO A 14 -26.23 1.90 -16.09
N VAL A 15 -25.65 0.95 -15.36
CA VAL A 15 -24.51 0.14 -15.79
C VAL A 15 -25.03 -1.08 -16.55
N HIS A 16 -24.76 -1.15 -17.85
CA HIS A 16 -24.82 -2.40 -18.59
C HIS A 16 -23.53 -3.21 -18.33
N THR A 17 -23.64 -4.26 -17.54
CA THR A 17 -22.52 -5.19 -17.30
C THR A 17 -22.87 -6.59 -17.79
N ALA A 18 -22.28 -6.96 -18.92
CA ALA A 18 -21.93 -8.35 -19.19
C ALA A 18 -20.42 -8.46 -18.90
N GLU A 19 -20.02 -8.69 -17.64
CA GLU A 19 -18.61 -8.85 -17.27
C GLU A 19 -18.47 -9.84 -16.13
N ARG A 20 -17.41 -10.66 -16.25
CA ARG A 20 -17.00 -11.67 -15.28
C ARG A 20 -17.24 -11.19 -13.86
N GLU A 21 -18.07 -11.88 -13.12
CA GLU A 21 -18.02 -11.88 -11.67
C GLU A 21 -16.63 -12.38 -11.27
N VAL A 22 -15.70 -11.46 -11.11
CA VAL A 22 -14.50 -11.74 -10.33
C VAL A 22 -15.03 -11.97 -8.93
N ASN A 23 -15.00 -13.22 -8.47
CA ASN A 23 -15.31 -13.55 -7.08
C ASN A 23 -14.37 -12.72 -6.21
N MET A 24 -14.89 -11.60 -5.71
CA MET A 24 -14.13 -10.70 -4.86
C MET A 24 -13.69 -11.47 -3.63
N ILE A 25 -12.39 -11.60 -3.41
CA ILE A 25 -11.84 -12.32 -2.27
C ILE A 25 -12.40 -11.71 -1.00
N ASN A 26 -12.99 -12.56 -0.16
CA ASN A 26 -13.54 -12.11 1.11
C ASN A 26 -12.38 -11.71 2.04
N ARG A 27 -12.35 -10.46 2.50
CA ARG A 27 -11.36 -9.95 3.45
C ARG A 27 -11.30 -10.76 4.76
N ASN A 28 -12.36 -11.49 5.11
CA ASN A 28 -12.35 -12.40 6.24
C ASN A 28 -11.37 -13.58 6.04
N GLU A 29 -11.05 -13.96 4.79
CA GLU A 29 -10.02 -14.98 4.54
C GLU A 29 -8.64 -14.43 4.91
N VAL A 30 -8.34 -13.18 4.52
CA VAL A 30 -7.10 -12.50 4.93
C VAL A 30 -6.98 -12.47 6.46
N ALA A 31 -8.04 -12.04 7.15
CA ALA A 31 -8.06 -11.98 8.61
C ALA A 31 -7.83 -13.37 9.24
N ARG A 32 -8.45 -14.43 8.69
CA ARG A 32 -8.24 -15.81 9.14
C ARG A 32 -6.79 -16.25 8.97
N GLU A 33 -6.20 -16.03 7.79
CA GLU A 33 -4.81 -16.35 7.50
C GLU A 33 -3.84 -15.58 8.42
N LYS A 34 -4.09 -14.28 8.66
CA LYS A 34 -3.29 -13.44 9.57
C LYS A 34 -3.38 -13.90 11.02
N MET A 35 -4.57 -14.17 11.51
CA MET A 35 -4.75 -14.66 12.89
C MET A 35 -4.15 -16.06 13.09
N GLN A 36 -4.20 -16.93 12.08
CA GLN A 36 -3.53 -18.22 12.14
C GLN A 36 -2.00 -18.03 12.24
N ARG A 37 -1.41 -17.20 11.38
CA ARG A 37 0.03 -16.89 11.45
C ARG A 37 0.41 -16.23 12.77
N ALA A 38 -0.44 -15.33 13.30
CA ALA A 38 -0.21 -14.71 14.61
C ALA A 38 -0.16 -15.75 15.73
N ALA A 39 -1.02 -16.75 15.71
CA ALA A 39 -1.01 -17.84 16.71
C ALA A 39 0.30 -18.64 16.66
N GLU A 40 0.81 -18.97 15.46
CA GLU A 40 2.11 -19.61 15.26
C GLU A 40 3.24 -18.73 15.84
N MET A 41 3.24 -17.43 15.55
CA MET A 41 4.26 -16.50 16.06
C MET A 41 4.19 -16.35 17.58
N LEU A 42 3.01 -16.40 18.18
CA LEU A 42 2.86 -16.42 19.64
C LEU A 42 3.50 -17.68 20.25
N GLN A 43 3.34 -18.85 19.61
CA GLN A 43 4.00 -20.10 20.03
C GLN A 43 5.53 -19.98 19.91
N ASP A 44 6.02 -19.57 18.73
CA ASP A 44 7.44 -19.45 18.42
C ASP A 44 8.17 -18.49 19.39
N ASN A 45 7.49 -17.41 19.81
CA ASN A 45 8.02 -16.42 20.74
C ASN A 45 7.69 -16.69 22.20
N ASN A 46 6.99 -17.79 22.49
CA ASN A 46 6.50 -18.13 23.83
C ASN A 46 5.71 -16.98 24.50
N ILE A 47 4.79 -16.36 23.75
CA ILE A 47 3.88 -15.32 24.20
C ILE A 47 2.51 -15.93 24.40
N ASP A 48 1.92 -15.75 25.59
CA ASP A 48 0.66 -16.43 25.95
C ASP A 48 -0.56 -15.78 25.32
N MET A 49 -0.52 -14.42 25.21
CA MET A 49 -1.65 -13.65 24.72
C MET A 49 -1.16 -12.37 24.03
N TRP A 50 -1.85 -11.97 22.98
CA TRP A 50 -1.69 -10.67 22.30
C TRP A 50 -3.01 -9.91 22.40
N VAL A 51 -2.98 -8.69 22.97
CA VAL A 51 -4.15 -7.83 23.09
C VAL A 51 -4.08 -6.68 22.10
N PHE A 52 -5.15 -6.51 21.34
CA PHE A 52 -5.44 -5.35 20.50
C PHE A 52 -6.59 -4.61 21.17
N TYR A 53 -6.36 -3.39 21.61
CA TYR A 53 -7.37 -2.60 22.30
C TYR A 53 -7.40 -1.20 21.70
N ALA A 54 -8.49 -0.86 21.04
CA ALA A 54 -8.60 0.37 20.28
C ALA A 54 -9.99 1.02 20.41
N ARG A 55 -10.03 2.28 20.04
CA ARG A 55 -11.25 3.08 19.81
C ARG A 55 -10.95 4.13 18.74
N LEU A 56 -11.98 4.57 18.00
CA LEU A 56 -11.82 5.58 16.94
C LEU A 56 -10.73 5.23 15.92
N LYS A 57 -10.56 3.93 15.62
CA LYS A 57 -9.56 3.41 14.67
C LYS A 57 -8.11 3.76 15.04
N THR A 58 -7.79 3.89 16.32
CA THR A 58 -6.43 4.25 16.77
C THR A 58 -5.39 3.19 16.46
N ASP A 59 -5.79 1.92 16.29
CA ASP A 59 -4.89 0.83 15.93
C ASP A 59 -5.11 0.40 14.48
N THR A 60 -4.16 0.74 13.60
CA THR A 60 -4.20 0.37 12.17
C THR A 60 -4.06 -1.13 11.93
N ALA A 61 -3.63 -1.90 12.93
CA ALA A 61 -3.57 -3.36 12.86
C ALA A 61 -4.96 -4.01 12.83
N LEU A 62 -6.01 -3.32 13.27
CA LEU A 62 -7.37 -3.89 13.30
C LEU A 62 -7.88 -4.22 11.89
N GLU A 63 -7.62 -3.37 10.92
CA GLU A 63 -8.01 -3.62 9.53
C GLU A 63 -7.26 -4.83 8.95
N LEU A 64 -5.96 -4.95 9.24
CA LEU A 64 -5.12 -6.06 8.79
C LEU A 64 -5.54 -7.39 9.40
N MET A 65 -5.70 -7.40 10.72
CA MET A 65 -5.82 -8.63 11.53
C MET A 65 -7.25 -9.13 11.64
N PHE A 66 -8.24 -8.23 11.62
CA PHE A 66 -9.63 -8.56 12.00
C PHE A 66 -10.65 -8.08 10.95
N ASN A 67 -10.19 -7.49 9.86
CA ASN A 67 -11.06 -6.92 8.82
C ASN A 67 -12.15 -6.01 9.42
N THR A 68 -11.80 -5.17 10.39
CA THR A 68 -12.72 -4.25 11.02
C THR A 68 -12.20 -2.82 10.98
N ASP A 69 -13.11 -1.89 10.74
CA ASP A 69 -12.87 -0.45 10.78
C ASP A 69 -13.72 0.23 11.86
N SER A 70 -14.14 -0.53 12.89
CA SER A 70 -15.01 -0.01 13.96
C SER A 70 -14.43 1.25 14.60
N LYS A 71 -15.30 2.25 14.79
CA LYS A 71 -15.00 3.47 15.56
C LYS A 71 -15.32 3.31 17.03
N ASN A 72 -16.03 2.23 17.40
CA ASN A 72 -16.36 1.95 18.80
C ASN A 72 -15.12 1.45 19.56
N GLU A 73 -15.25 1.37 20.87
CA GLU A 73 -14.24 0.71 21.69
C GLU A 73 -14.35 -0.79 21.47
N VAL A 74 -13.24 -1.43 21.06
CA VAL A 74 -13.16 -2.87 20.76
C VAL A 74 -11.86 -3.44 21.31
N MET A 75 -11.91 -4.72 21.72
CA MET A 75 -10.74 -5.44 22.18
C MET A 75 -10.73 -6.83 21.52
N PHE A 76 -9.57 -7.23 21.00
CA PHE A 76 -9.35 -8.56 20.48
C PHE A 76 -8.20 -9.22 21.25
N LEU A 77 -8.40 -10.48 21.63
CA LEU A 77 -7.38 -11.28 22.27
C LEU A 77 -7.06 -12.48 21.39
N LEU A 78 -5.80 -12.61 21.03
CA LEU A 78 -5.26 -13.79 20.37
C LEU A 78 -4.41 -14.57 21.35
N THR A 79 -4.56 -15.87 21.43
CA THR A 79 -3.79 -16.72 22.33
C THR A 79 -2.89 -17.68 21.56
N LYS A 80 -1.80 -18.12 22.17
CA LYS A 80 -0.91 -19.13 21.59
C LYS A 80 -1.59 -20.49 21.34
N ASN A 81 -2.77 -20.71 21.94
CA ASN A 81 -3.56 -21.92 21.73
C ASN A 81 -4.47 -21.83 20.49
N GLY A 82 -4.48 -20.65 19.83
CA GLY A 82 -5.29 -20.38 18.65
C GLY A 82 -6.68 -19.81 18.95
N ASP A 83 -7.00 -19.49 20.23
CA ASP A 83 -8.26 -18.84 20.54
C ASP A 83 -8.23 -17.39 20.04
N ARG A 84 -9.35 -16.96 19.48
CA ARG A 84 -9.61 -15.66 18.89
C ARG A 84 -10.85 -15.09 19.53
N ILE A 85 -10.67 -14.14 20.43
CA ILE A 85 -11.76 -13.60 21.25
C ILE A 85 -12.00 -12.15 20.84
N ALA A 86 -13.24 -11.84 20.45
CA ALA A 86 -13.67 -10.46 20.21
C ALA A 86 -14.50 -9.97 21.38
N ILE A 87 -14.18 -8.81 21.90
CA ILE A 87 -14.89 -8.13 22.99
C ILE A 87 -15.34 -6.78 22.44
N ALA A 88 -16.63 -6.53 22.41
CA ALA A 88 -17.21 -5.36 21.79
C ALA A 88 -18.52 -4.93 22.45
N THR A 89 -19.00 -3.75 22.10
CA THR A 89 -20.35 -3.30 22.47
C THR A 89 -21.40 -3.92 21.53
N ALA A 90 -22.67 -3.87 21.90
CA ALA A 90 -23.81 -4.37 21.12
C ALA A 90 -23.83 -3.89 19.65
N ALA A 91 -23.18 -2.77 19.35
CA ALA A 91 -23.13 -2.22 18.00
C ALA A 91 -22.31 -3.08 17.01
N ASP A 92 -21.30 -3.81 17.49
CA ASP A 92 -20.36 -4.56 16.67
C ASP A 92 -20.46 -6.08 16.85
N THR A 93 -21.00 -6.58 17.98
CA THR A 93 -21.00 -8.01 18.33
C THR A 93 -21.64 -8.88 17.26
N LYS A 94 -22.81 -8.48 16.74
CA LYS A 94 -23.50 -9.24 15.69
C LYS A 94 -22.62 -9.43 14.43
N ALA A 95 -21.93 -8.38 13.99
CA ALA A 95 -21.06 -8.46 12.82
C ALA A 95 -19.86 -9.41 13.07
N TYR A 96 -19.32 -9.41 14.29
CA TYR A 96 -18.24 -10.33 14.64
C TYR A 96 -18.71 -11.79 14.76
N GLU A 97 -19.89 -12.05 15.30
CA GLU A 97 -20.51 -13.39 15.32
C GLU A 97 -20.75 -13.91 13.89
N GLU A 98 -21.36 -13.10 13.02
CA GLU A 98 -21.66 -13.45 11.63
C GLU A 98 -20.39 -13.65 10.78
N SER A 99 -19.27 -13.04 11.15
CA SER A 99 -18.00 -13.19 10.42
C SER A 99 -17.42 -14.60 10.46
N GLY A 100 -17.73 -15.36 11.51
CA GLY A 100 -17.17 -16.69 11.74
C GLY A 100 -15.66 -16.72 11.98
N LEU A 101 -15.07 -15.57 12.35
CA LEU A 101 -13.62 -15.43 12.58
C LEU A 101 -13.20 -15.81 14.00
N TYR A 102 -14.08 -15.63 14.97
CA TYR A 102 -13.77 -15.69 16.39
C TYR A 102 -14.21 -17.03 17.01
N THR A 103 -13.44 -17.51 17.98
CA THR A 103 -13.81 -18.64 18.82
C THR A 103 -14.82 -18.24 19.90
N GLU A 104 -14.82 -16.94 20.26
CA GLU A 104 -15.72 -16.38 21.26
C GLU A 104 -15.97 -14.91 20.93
N VAL A 105 -17.22 -14.47 21.04
CA VAL A 105 -17.62 -13.04 20.95
C VAL A 105 -18.32 -12.66 22.24
N ILE A 106 -17.86 -11.60 22.90
CA ILE A 106 -18.36 -11.18 24.20
C ILE A 106 -18.89 -9.75 24.10
N GLU A 107 -20.18 -9.58 24.38
CA GLU A 107 -20.79 -8.27 24.50
C GLU A 107 -20.51 -7.64 25.84
N VAL A 108 -20.10 -6.38 25.85
CA VAL A 108 -19.81 -5.63 27.07
C VAL A 108 -20.38 -4.21 27.02
N SER A 109 -20.51 -3.61 28.20
CA SER A 109 -20.85 -2.20 28.38
C SER A 109 -20.07 -1.60 29.55
N GLY A 110 -19.85 -0.29 29.53
CA GLY A 110 -19.17 0.42 30.62
C GLY A 110 -17.74 -0.11 30.87
N ASP A 111 -17.49 -0.58 32.11
CA ASP A 111 -16.21 -1.16 32.56
C ASP A 111 -16.04 -2.66 32.18
N GLY A 112 -16.91 -3.19 31.32
CA GLY A 112 -16.90 -4.60 30.96
C GLY A 112 -15.62 -5.04 30.24
N PHE A 113 -14.97 -4.16 29.47
CA PHE A 113 -13.71 -4.48 28.80
C PHE A 113 -12.62 -4.89 29.78
N GLU A 114 -12.42 -4.10 30.85
CA GLU A 114 -11.40 -4.36 31.87
C GLU A 114 -11.72 -5.65 32.67
N LYS A 115 -13.00 -5.89 32.97
CA LYS A 115 -13.44 -7.10 33.67
C LYS A 115 -13.19 -8.35 32.84
N VAL A 116 -13.65 -8.37 31.60
CA VAL A 116 -13.45 -9.52 30.68
C VAL A 116 -11.96 -9.73 30.42
N PHE A 117 -11.18 -8.66 30.19
CA PHE A 117 -9.74 -8.78 30.03
C PHE A 117 -9.08 -9.47 31.24
N LYS A 118 -9.43 -9.03 32.46
CA LYS A 118 -8.92 -9.65 33.70
C LYS A 118 -9.29 -11.12 33.80
N GLU A 119 -10.55 -11.48 33.53
CA GLU A 119 -11.05 -12.86 33.56
C GLU A 119 -10.26 -13.73 32.55
N LYS A 120 -10.09 -13.27 31.31
CA LYS A 120 -9.32 -14.02 30.29
C LYS A 120 -7.84 -14.09 30.64
N PHE A 121 -7.25 -13.02 31.15
CA PHE A 121 -5.87 -12.99 31.63
C PHE A 121 -5.61 -14.08 32.68
N ASP A 122 -6.50 -14.21 33.65
CA ASP A 122 -6.41 -15.24 34.71
C ASP A 122 -6.70 -16.65 34.16
N GLN A 123 -7.73 -16.80 33.32
CA GLN A 123 -8.11 -18.07 32.70
C GLN A 123 -6.94 -18.69 31.92
N TYR A 124 -6.24 -17.88 31.13
CA TYR A 124 -5.09 -18.32 30.33
C TYR A 124 -3.76 -18.29 31.09
N GLN A 125 -3.75 -17.91 32.36
CA GLN A 125 -2.56 -17.82 33.22
C GLN A 125 -1.41 -17.06 32.53
N VAL A 126 -1.73 -15.89 31.96
CA VAL A 126 -0.83 -15.13 31.10
C VAL A 126 0.43 -14.68 31.86
N LYS A 127 1.58 -15.10 31.36
CA LYS A 127 2.92 -14.72 31.86
C LYS A 127 3.65 -13.79 30.89
N ARG A 128 3.27 -13.81 29.61
CA ARG A 128 3.79 -12.90 28.57
C ARG A 128 2.62 -12.37 27.75
N LEU A 129 2.44 -11.06 27.78
CA LEU A 129 1.37 -10.32 27.14
C LEU A 129 1.95 -9.38 26.07
N ALA A 130 1.66 -9.63 24.81
CA ALA A 130 2.04 -8.70 23.73
C ALA A 130 1.03 -7.55 23.65
N VAL A 131 1.55 -6.33 23.43
CA VAL A 131 0.77 -5.10 23.21
C VAL A 131 1.36 -4.28 22.05
N ASN A 132 0.53 -3.48 21.39
CA ASN A 132 0.91 -2.63 20.26
C ASN A 132 1.36 -1.24 20.78
N ASP A 133 2.59 -1.17 21.30
CA ASP A 133 3.18 0.05 21.89
C ASP A 133 4.58 0.33 21.35
N SER A 134 4.73 0.32 20.02
CA SER A 134 6.02 0.50 19.36
C SER A 134 6.50 1.96 19.42
N THR A 135 7.79 2.15 19.73
CA THR A 135 8.48 3.44 19.58
C THR A 135 9.23 3.55 18.24
N ILE A 136 9.12 2.54 17.36
CA ILE A 136 9.86 2.42 16.09
C ILE A 136 8.96 2.72 14.90
N ASP A 137 7.77 2.12 14.86
CA ASP A 137 6.81 2.26 13.77
C ASP A 137 5.42 2.56 14.30
N THR A 138 4.85 3.68 13.87
CA THR A 138 3.51 4.14 14.29
C THR A 138 2.41 3.16 13.87
N ARG A 139 2.62 2.34 12.83
CA ARG A 139 1.69 1.27 12.42
C ARG A 139 1.62 0.12 13.43
N CYS A 140 2.58 0.04 14.33
CA CYS A 140 2.65 -0.94 15.41
C CYS A 140 2.45 -0.29 16.80
N ASP A 141 1.96 0.97 16.86
CA ASP A 141 1.75 1.78 18.07
C ASP A 141 0.27 2.18 18.20
N GLY A 142 -0.62 1.19 18.13
CA GLY A 142 -2.08 1.42 18.16
C GLY A 142 -2.68 1.54 19.55
N LEU A 143 -2.00 1.05 20.59
CA LEU A 143 -2.49 1.09 21.98
C LEU A 143 -2.23 2.45 22.62
N THR A 144 -3.27 3.27 22.69
CA THR A 144 -3.14 4.59 23.32
C THR A 144 -2.83 4.49 24.81
N VAL A 145 -2.13 5.50 25.37
CA VAL A 145 -1.79 5.56 26.79
C VAL A 145 -3.04 5.41 27.69
N GLY A 146 -4.19 5.97 27.29
CA GLY A 146 -5.43 5.84 28.05
C GLY A 146 -5.94 4.40 28.13
N LEU A 147 -5.92 3.68 27.00
CA LEU A 147 -6.33 2.28 26.93
C LEU A 147 -5.31 1.37 27.64
N PHE A 148 -4.01 1.66 27.51
CA PHE A 148 -2.99 0.95 28.27
C PHE A 148 -3.22 1.06 29.79
N LYS A 149 -3.55 2.24 30.30
CA LYS A 149 -3.87 2.42 31.72
C LYS A 149 -5.10 1.65 32.18
N LYS A 150 -6.08 1.43 31.32
CA LYS A 150 -7.22 0.55 31.61
C LYS A 150 -6.77 -0.91 31.78
N LEU A 151 -5.92 -1.42 30.86
CA LEU A 151 -5.34 -2.75 30.99
C LEU A 151 -4.48 -2.89 32.26
N GLU A 152 -3.63 -1.89 32.52
CA GLU A 152 -2.79 -1.85 33.72
C GLU A 152 -3.62 -1.87 34.99
N LYS A 153 -4.71 -1.09 35.06
CA LYS A 153 -5.62 -1.09 36.19
C LYS A 153 -6.30 -2.45 36.40
N ALA A 154 -6.63 -3.16 35.31
CA ALA A 154 -7.30 -4.45 35.38
C ALA A 154 -6.46 -5.55 36.04
N ILE A 155 -5.17 -5.60 35.77
CA ILE A 155 -4.27 -6.66 36.27
C ILE A 155 -3.25 -6.17 37.31
N GLY A 156 -3.17 -4.87 37.55
CA GLY A 156 -2.23 -4.23 38.45
C GLY A 156 -0.91 -3.83 37.76
N ALA A 157 -0.37 -2.65 38.13
CA ALA A 157 0.83 -2.08 37.50
C ALA A 157 2.07 -2.98 37.66
N GLU A 158 2.25 -3.62 38.81
CA GLU A 158 3.38 -4.54 39.03
C GLU A 158 3.29 -5.78 38.14
N THR A 159 2.09 -6.36 37.98
CA THR A 159 1.84 -7.49 37.06
C THR A 159 2.10 -7.07 35.63
N MET A 160 1.52 -5.94 35.20
CA MET A 160 1.70 -5.42 33.84
C MET A 160 3.18 -5.21 33.50
N ALA A 161 3.95 -4.62 34.40
CA ALA A 161 5.38 -4.40 34.20
C ALA A 161 6.19 -5.70 34.03
N LYS A 162 5.73 -6.80 34.63
CA LYS A 162 6.39 -8.11 34.53
C LYS A 162 6.01 -8.89 33.27
N VAL A 163 4.77 -8.77 32.79
CA VAL A 163 4.24 -9.62 31.72
C VAL A 163 4.29 -8.96 30.34
N LYS A 164 4.29 -7.63 30.28
CA LYS A 164 4.20 -6.87 29.03
C LYS A 164 5.43 -7.07 28.14
N CYS A 165 5.20 -7.32 26.85
CA CYS A 165 6.21 -7.24 25.79
C CYS A 165 5.63 -6.51 24.58
N CYS A 166 6.52 -5.85 23.80
CA CYS A 166 6.14 -5.15 22.59
C CYS A 166 5.90 -6.15 21.46
N SER A 167 4.85 -5.93 20.68
CA SER A 167 4.46 -6.77 19.54
C SER A 167 5.14 -6.39 18.22
N TYR A 168 5.99 -5.36 18.19
CA TYR A 168 6.51 -4.73 16.98
C TYR A 168 7.02 -5.74 15.93
N SER A 169 7.90 -6.65 16.29
CA SER A 169 8.49 -7.60 15.32
C SER A 169 7.47 -8.54 14.69
N MET A 170 6.46 -8.97 15.47
CA MET A 170 5.39 -9.82 14.96
C MET A 170 4.45 -9.04 14.03
N LEU A 171 4.04 -7.85 14.45
CA LEU A 171 3.10 -7.05 13.67
C LEU A 171 3.74 -6.51 12.38
N GLU A 172 5.01 -6.10 12.43
CA GLU A 172 5.79 -5.70 11.26
C GLU A 172 5.88 -6.86 10.25
N GLU A 173 6.20 -8.08 10.70
CA GLU A 173 6.26 -9.25 9.83
C GLU A 173 4.89 -9.60 9.25
N LEU A 174 3.82 -9.61 10.07
CA LEU A 174 2.46 -9.87 9.60
C LEU A 174 2.01 -8.85 8.54
N ARG A 175 2.44 -7.60 8.65
CA ARG A 175 2.14 -6.57 7.67
C ARG A 175 2.98 -6.72 6.40
N ALA A 176 4.26 -6.99 6.54
CA ALA A 176 5.20 -7.09 5.43
C ALA A 176 4.98 -8.35 4.57
N VAL A 177 4.85 -9.52 5.20
CA VAL A 177 4.69 -10.81 4.52
C VAL A 177 3.22 -11.04 4.17
N LYS A 178 2.91 -11.02 2.88
CA LYS A 178 1.54 -11.13 2.38
C LYS A 178 1.06 -12.59 2.42
N THR A 179 -0.18 -12.78 2.82
CA THR A 179 -0.87 -14.07 2.76
C THR A 179 -1.29 -14.41 1.32
N PRO A 180 -1.66 -15.68 1.01
CA PRO A 180 -2.16 -16.04 -0.31
C PRO A 180 -3.33 -15.16 -0.77
N SER A 181 -4.30 -14.88 0.10
CA SER A 181 -5.45 -14.03 -0.22
C SER A 181 -5.05 -12.58 -0.49
N GLU A 182 -4.12 -12.01 0.28
CA GLU A 182 -3.58 -10.66 0.02
C GLU A 182 -2.88 -10.58 -1.33
N ILE A 183 -2.07 -11.58 -1.67
CA ILE A 183 -1.34 -11.63 -2.95
C ILE A 183 -2.32 -11.58 -4.13
N GLU A 184 -3.41 -12.33 -4.08
CA GLU A 184 -4.41 -12.31 -5.16
C GLU A 184 -5.16 -10.97 -5.23
N ILE A 185 -5.50 -10.35 -4.09
CA ILE A 185 -6.08 -9.00 -4.08
C ILE A 185 -5.12 -7.99 -4.72
N MET A 186 -3.82 -8.04 -4.38
CA MET A 186 -2.82 -7.09 -4.88
C MET A 186 -2.49 -7.31 -6.36
N LYS A 187 -2.54 -8.55 -6.85
CA LYS A 187 -2.47 -8.84 -8.30
C LYS A 187 -3.63 -8.19 -9.05
N GLU A 188 -4.84 -8.31 -8.52
CA GLU A 188 -6.02 -7.69 -9.13
C GLU A 188 -5.95 -6.16 -9.06
N CYS A 189 -5.48 -5.60 -7.94
CA CYS A 189 -5.23 -4.18 -7.79
C CYS A 189 -4.26 -3.67 -8.88
N SER A 190 -3.14 -4.34 -9.08
CA SER A 190 -2.14 -4.00 -10.10
C SER A 190 -2.69 -4.16 -11.54
N ARG A 191 -3.52 -5.18 -11.78
CA ARG A 191 -4.20 -5.38 -13.07
C ARG A 191 -5.16 -4.23 -13.38
N ILE A 192 -6.01 -3.85 -12.44
CA ILE A 192 -6.95 -2.73 -12.61
C ILE A 192 -6.19 -1.43 -12.89
N THR A 193 -5.10 -1.16 -12.17
CA THR A 193 -4.26 0.02 -12.39
C THR A 193 -3.70 0.06 -13.81
N THR A 194 -3.18 -1.06 -14.31
CA THR A 194 -2.65 -1.12 -15.68
C THR A 194 -3.72 -1.02 -16.74
N ASP A 195 -4.93 -1.54 -16.49
CA ASP A 195 -6.08 -1.37 -17.39
C ASP A 195 -6.55 0.10 -17.46
N ILE A 196 -6.41 0.85 -16.37
CA ILE A 196 -6.68 2.31 -16.34
C ILE A 196 -5.65 3.04 -17.21
N TYR A 197 -4.36 2.69 -17.11
CA TYR A 197 -3.34 3.24 -17.99
C TYR A 197 -3.60 2.92 -19.47
N ASP A 198 -3.93 1.68 -19.79
CA ASP A 198 -4.24 1.25 -21.18
C ASP A 198 -5.45 2.03 -21.75
N ALA A 199 -6.44 2.34 -20.92
CA ALA A 199 -7.59 3.17 -21.32
C ALA A 199 -7.19 4.65 -21.50
N LEU A 200 -6.34 5.18 -20.63
CA LEU A 200 -5.83 6.55 -20.72
C LEU A 200 -5.01 6.75 -21.99
N PHE A 201 -4.08 5.84 -22.31
CA PHE A 201 -3.18 5.96 -23.48
C PHE A 201 -3.94 6.04 -24.82
N LYS A 202 -5.16 5.55 -24.90
CA LYS A 202 -6.01 5.65 -26.08
C LYS A 202 -6.62 7.04 -26.27
N ARG A 203 -6.70 7.85 -25.19
CA ARG A 203 -7.45 9.11 -25.15
C ARG A 203 -6.56 10.33 -24.87
N ILE A 204 -5.40 10.14 -24.24
CA ILE A 204 -4.51 11.23 -23.84
C ILE A 204 -3.95 11.92 -25.10
N HIS A 205 -3.85 13.27 -25.08
CA HIS A 205 -3.47 14.07 -26.25
C HIS A 205 -2.77 15.38 -25.85
N VAL A 206 -2.11 16.04 -26.79
CA VAL A 206 -1.53 17.37 -26.60
C VAL A 206 -2.62 18.40 -26.28
N GLY A 207 -2.27 19.41 -25.51
CA GLY A 207 -3.19 20.48 -25.07
C GLY A 207 -3.91 20.20 -23.75
N LEU A 208 -3.88 18.95 -23.24
CA LEU A 208 -4.35 18.65 -21.89
C LEU A 208 -3.44 19.28 -20.84
N THR A 209 -4.01 19.67 -19.71
CA THR A 209 -3.25 20.04 -18.50
C THR A 209 -3.02 18.81 -17.63
N GLU A 210 -2.11 18.90 -16.65
CA GLU A 210 -1.90 17.82 -15.67
C GLU A 210 -3.21 17.46 -14.95
N VAL A 211 -4.01 18.47 -14.54
CA VAL A 211 -5.34 18.24 -13.94
C VAL A 211 -6.30 17.60 -14.94
N GLY A 212 -6.22 17.96 -16.23
CA GLY A 212 -7.02 17.33 -17.29
C GLY A 212 -6.77 15.82 -17.37
N VAL A 213 -5.49 15.43 -17.38
CA VAL A 213 -5.08 14.01 -17.35
C VAL A 213 -5.53 13.31 -16.07
N ALA A 214 -5.31 13.93 -14.90
CA ALA A 214 -5.72 13.38 -13.62
C ALA A 214 -7.24 13.12 -13.58
N LYS A 215 -8.06 14.04 -14.08
CA LYS A 215 -9.53 13.84 -14.20
C LYS A 215 -9.88 12.65 -15.08
N MET A 216 -9.20 12.45 -16.21
CA MET A 216 -9.43 11.28 -17.08
C MET A 216 -9.14 9.98 -16.33
N MET A 217 -8.09 9.93 -15.51
CA MET A 217 -7.79 8.76 -14.69
C MET A 217 -8.85 8.54 -13.60
N MET A 218 -9.32 9.60 -12.95
CA MET A 218 -10.42 9.50 -11.97
C MET A 218 -11.73 8.98 -12.59
N GLU A 219 -12.03 9.37 -13.84
CA GLU A 219 -13.17 8.80 -14.59
C GLU A 219 -13.00 7.30 -14.83
N GLU A 220 -11.79 6.85 -15.17
CA GLU A 220 -11.49 5.42 -15.36
C GLU A 220 -11.55 4.63 -14.03
N CYS A 221 -11.15 5.25 -12.91
CA CYS A 221 -11.37 4.69 -11.57
C CYS A 221 -12.86 4.49 -11.28
N ALA A 222 -13.67 5.52 -11.52
CA ALA A 222 -15.11 5.47 -11.27
C ALA A 222 -15.81 4.37 -12.10
N LYS A 223 -15.42 4.18 -13.36
CA LYS A 223 -15.94 3.10 -14.22
C LYS A 223 -15.65 1.70 -13.67
N ARG A 224 -14.61 1.54 -12.88
CA ARG A 224 -14.16 0.27 -12.29
C ARG A 224 -14.48 0.12 -10.80
N ASN A 225 -15.26 1.07 -10.25
CA ASN A 225 -15.60 1.13 -8.82
C ASN A 225 -14.37 1.08 -7.89
N VAL A 226 -13.30 1.76 -8.27
CA VAL A 226 -12.11 1.94 -7.44
C VAL A 226 -11.85 3.43 -7.19
N VAL A 227 -11.01 3.72 -6.21
CA VAL A 227 -10.58 5.08 -5.88
C VAL A 227 -9.06 5.16 -5.93
N THR A 228 -8.50 6.36 -6.06
CA THR A 228 -7.05 6.55 -5.88
C THR A 228 -6.64 6.21 -4.46
N ALA A 229 -5.42 5.76 -4.28
CA ALA A 229 -4.89 5.40 -2.96
C ALA A 229 -4.20 6.57 -2.25
N PHE A 230 -4.12 7.74 -2.88
CA PHE A 230 -3.58 8.96 -2.29
C PHE A 230 -4.66 9.72 -1.50
N GLY A 231 -4.31 10.15 -0.30
CA GLY A 231 -5.15 11.04 0.51
C GLY A 231 -6.48 10.46 1.03
N ASN A 232 -7.16 11.27 1.84
CA ASN A 232 -8.54 11.01 2.28
C ASN A 232 -9.24 12.38 2.49
N PRO A 233 -10.14 12.83 1.62
CA PRO A 233 -10.71 12.10 0.47
C PRO A 233 -9.67 11.79 -0.61
N PRO A 234 -9.96 10.84 -1.53
CA PRO A 234 -9.06 10.50 -2.62
C PRO A 234 -8.60 11.72 -3.41
N GLU A 235 -7.29 11.84 -3.58
CA GLU A 235 -6.64 12.94 -4.29
C GLU A 235 -6.32 12.55 -5.73
N TYR A 236 -5.88 13.51 -6.54
CA TYR A 236 -5.45 13.23 -7.90
C TYR A 236 -4.16 12.38 -7.91
N PRO A 237 -3.96 11.51 -8.93
CA PRO A 237 -2.65 10.90 -9.19
C PRO A 237 -1.59 11.98 -9.44
N LEU A 238 -0.32 11.64 -9.23
CA LEU A 238 0.76 12.54 -9.59
C LEU A 238 0.93 12.54 -11.11
N VAL A 239 0.60 13.66 -11.75
CA VAL A 239 0.80 13.87 -13.18
C VAL A 239 1.86 14.94 -13.32
N LEU A 240 3.05 14.54 -13.75
CA LEU A 240 4.25 15.37 -13.72
C LEU A 240 4.74 15.69 -15.13
N ASN A 241 4.49 16.92 -15.58
CA ASN A 241 5.19 17.47 -16.73
C ASN A 241 6.54 18.02 -16.24
N PRO A 242 7.70 17.61 -16.83
CA PRO A 242 9.02 18.09 -16.44
C PRO A 242 9.16 19.61 -16.38
N LYS A 243 8.42 20.34 -17.23
CA LYS A 243 8.36 21.82 -17.19
C LYS A 243 7.90 22.37 -15.83
N GLY A 244 7.01 21.65 -15.13
CA GLY A 244 6.55 21.96 -13.78
C GLY A 244 7.46 21.44 -12.67
N GLY A 245 8.45 20.61 -12.99
CA GLY A 245 9.33 19.89 -12.06
C GLY A 245 8.81 18.50 -11.69
N MET A 246 9.72 17.66 -11.22
CA MET A 246 9.52 16.22 -10.93
C MET A 246 9.42 15.93 -9.42
N SER A 247 9.01 16.90 -8.61
CA SER A 247 8.75 16.70 -7.18
C SER A 247 7.35 16.16 -6.94
N HIS A 248 7.15 15.49 -5.79
CA HIS A 248 5.81 15.16 -5.32
C HIS A 248 5.00 16.45 -5.11
N ARG A 249 4.10 16.73 -6.02
CA ARG A 249 3.22 17.91 -6.03
C ARG A 249 1.90 17.59 -6.70
N ASP A 250 0.88 18.33 -6.36
CA ASP A 250 -0.41 18.22 -7.03
C ASP A 250 -0.31 18.59 -8.51
N PRO A 251 -1.10 17.93 -9.38
CA PRO A 251 -1.28 18.35 -10.75
C PRO A 251 -1.77 19.80 -10.84
N ASN A 252 -1.33 20.54 -11.85
CA ASN A 252 -1.74 21.92 -12.07
C ASN A 252 -2.46 22.12 -13.42
N ASP A 253 -3.22 23.23 -13.52
CA ASP A 253 -3.94 23.62 -14.74
C ASP A 253 -3.15 24.62 -15.62
N ILE A 254 -1.90 24.90 -15.29
CA ILE A 254 -1.11 25.93 -15.95
C ILE A 254 -0.36 25.34 -17.15
N ASN A 255 0.36 24.23 -16.91
CA ASN A 255 1.21 23.60 -17.92
C ASN A 255 0.37 22.70 -18.81
N LYS A 256 0.31 23.03 -20.09
CA LYS A 256 -0.26 22.15 -21.11
C LYS A 256 0.81 21.23 -21.65
N ILE A 257 0.40 20.01 -21.94
CA ILE A 257 1.22 19.02 -22.66
C ILE A 257 1.38 19.50 -24.10
N GLU A 258 2.62 19.61 -24.53
CA GLU A 258 2.99 19.99 -25.90
C GLU A 258 3.60 18.79 -26.62
N ALA A 259 3.55 18.82 -27.97
CA ALA A 259 4.25 17.86 -28.79
C ALA A 259 5.77 17.93 -28.54
N GLY A 260 6.38 16.78 -28.23
CA GLY A 260 7.79 16.68 -27.82
C GLY A 260 8.00 16.62 -26.31
N ASP A 261 6.95 16.76 -25.51
CA ASP A 261 7.03 16.60 -24.06
C ASP A 261 7.13 15.12 -23.64
N MET A 262 7.82 14.89 -22.53
CA MET A 262 7.65 13.68 -21.73
C MET A 262 6.65 13.98 -20.61
N LEU A 263 5.87 13.00 -20.24
CA LEU A 263 4.97 13.05 -19.07
C LEU A 263 5.23 11.82 -18.22
N VAL A 264 5.26 12.02 -16.90
CA VAL A 264 5.28 10.97 -15.92
C VAL A 264 3.95 10.96 -15.18
N ILE A 265 3.37 9.80 -15.03
CA ILE A 265 2.21 9.60 -14.17
C ILE A 265 2.60 8.54 -13.14
N ASP A 266 2.46 8.91 -11.87
CA ASP A 266 2.61 8.02 -10.73
C ASP A 266 1.22 7.85 -10.11
N PHE A 267 0.76 6.59 -10.07
CA PHE A 267 -0.64 6.29 -9.86
C PHE A 267 -0.86 5.01 -9.07
N SER A 268 -1.60 5.19 -8.00
CA SER A 268 -2.03 4.11 -7.12
C SER A 268 -3.55 4.09 -7.01
N ILE A 269 -4.13 2.90 -6.98
CA ILE A 269 -5.55 2.72 -6.63
C ILE A 269 -5.68 1.96 -5.33
N ARG A 270 -6.88 2.05 -4.73
CA ARG A 270 -7.32 1.20 -3.63
C ARG A 270 -8.42 0.27 -4.11
N TYR A 271 -8.16 -1.03 -4.00
CA TYR A 271 -9.11 -2.08 -4.31
C TYR A 271 -9.16 -3.09 -3.16
N ASN A 272 -10.35 -3.36 -2.65
CA ASN A 272 -10.57 -4.30 -1.55
C ASN A 272 -9.63 -4.06 -0.35
N GLY A 273 -9.37 -2.78 0.01
CA GLY A 273 -8.52 -2.33 1.11
C GLY A 273 -7.03 -2.26 0.79
N TYR A 274 -6.53 -2.89 -0.27
CA TYR A 274 -5.13 -2.91 -0.68
C TYR A 274 -4.84 -1.89 -1.78
N THR A 275 -3.56 -1.56 -1.94
CA THR A 275 -3.11 -0.58 -2.92
C THR A 275 -2.20 -1.21 -3.97
N SER A 276 -2.12 -0.58 -5.13
CA SER A 276 -1.03 -0.72 -6.10
C SER A 276 -0.10 0.47 -6.00
N ASP A 277 1.04 0.44 -6.70
CA ASP A 277 1.88 1.61 -6.94
C ASP A 277 2.62 1.43 -8.26
N ILE A 278 2.28 2.24 -9.26
CA ILE A 278 2.75 2.04 -10.63
C ILE A 278 2.95 3.38 -11.32
N ALA A 279 4.20 3.69 -11.70
CA ALA A 279 4.48 4.87 -12.50
C ALA A 279 4.80 4.52 -13.97
N ARG A 280 4.37 5.40 -14.86
CA ARG A 280 4.59 5.28 -16.30
C ARG A 280 5.12 6.57 -16.88
N THR A 281 6.09 6.44 -17.80
CA THR A 281 6.64 7.56 -18.57
C THR A 281 6.25 7.42 -20.03
N MET A 282 5.79 8.52 -20.63
CA MET A 282 5.39 8.60 -22.02
C MET A 282 5.97 9.82 -22.71
N TYR A 283 6.04 9.77 -24.04
CA TYR A 283 6.48 10.87 -24.91
C TYR A 283 5.39 11.19 -25.94
N PHE A 284 5.10 12.47 -26.13
CA PHE A 284 4.12 12.95 -27.11
C PHE A 284 4.82 13.28 -28.43
N LEU A 285 4.60 12.46 -29.47
CA LEU A 285 5.21 12.65 -30.78
C LEU A 285 4.85 14.02 -31.37
N LYS A 286 5.80 14.63 -32.07
CA LYS A 286 5.56 15.84 -32.86
C LYS A 286 4.83 15.50 -34.16
N PRO A 287 4.18 16.49 -34.83
CA PRO A 287 3.60 16.29 -36.15
C PRO A 287 4.65 15.73 -37.13
N GLY A 288 4.36 14.58 -37.73
CA GLY A 288 5.26 13.90 -38.68
C GLY A 288 6.43 13.13 -38.07
N GLU A 289 6.54 13.08 -36.73
CA GLU A 289 7.54 12.27 -36.04
C GLU A 289 7.04 10.83 -35.93
N GLU A 290 7.82 9.86 -36.41
CA GLU A 290 7.47 8.43 -36.37
C GLU A 290 7.86 7.80 -35.01
N HIS A 291 8.94 8.28 -34.40
CA HIS A 291 9.47 7.79 -33.12
C HIS A 291 10.01 8.92 -32.27
N ALA A 292 10.04 8.70 -30.95
CA ALA A 292 10.65 9.61 -30.00
C ALA A 292 12.16 9.81 -30.27
N PRO A 293 12.70 11.00 -29.98
CA PRO A 293 14.13 11.27 -30.18
C PRO A 293 14.98 10.45 -29.20
N LYS A 294 16.23 10.20 -29.63
CA LYS A 294 17.16 9.31 -28.91
C LYS A 294 17.33 9.67 -27.42
N ASP A 295 17.41 10.94 -27.08
CA ASP A 295 17.57 11.40 -25.71
C ASP A 295 16.37 11.03 -24.79
N ALA A 296 15.15 11.04 -25.33
CA ALA A 296 13.95 10.59 -24.63
C ALA A 296 13.94 9.07 -24.44
N VAL A 297 14.31 8.34 -25.50
CA VAL A 297 14.42 6.88 -25.46
C VAL A 297 15.51 6.42 -24.48
N ASP A 298 16.70 7.05 -24.52
CA ASP A 298 17.80 6.72 -23.61
C ASP A 298 17.41 6.98 -22.15
N CYS A 299 16.73 8.10 -21.86
CA CYS A 299 16.26 8.45 -20.54
C CYS A 299 15.27 7.39 -19.99
N ALA A 300 14.25 7.04 -20.78
CA ALA A 300 13.28 6.02 -20.36
C ALA A 300 13.92 4.63 -20.23
N ASN A 301 14.79 4.24 -21.17
CA ASN A 301 15.49 2.95 -21.14
C ASN A 301 16.40 2.82 -19.90
N ALA A 302 17.02 3.89 -19.44
CA ALA A 302 17.83 3.84 -18.22
C ALA A 302 16.98 3.44 -17.00
N ALA A 303 15.78 4.01 -16.83
CA ALA A 303 14.85 3.64 -15.76
C ALA A 303 14.30 2.21 -15.95
N ILE A 304 13.89 1.85 -17.18
CA ILE A 304 13.41 0.50 -17.52
C ILE A 304 14.48 -0.57 -17.21
N ASN A 305 15.72 -0.31 -17.59
CA ASN A 305 16.84 -1.23 -17.39
C ASN A 305 17.18 -1.35 -15.90
N ALA A 306 17.06 -0.25 -15.13
CA ALA A 306 17.31 -0.28 -13.68
C ALA A 306 16.28 -1.13 -12.94
N VAL A 307 14.97 -1.04 -13.29
CA VAL A 307 13.94 -1.98 -12.79
C VAL A 307 14.33 -3.42 -13.16
N GLY A 308 14.73 -3.67 -14.42
CA GLY A 308 15.16 -4.98 -14.85
C GLY A 308 16.39 -5.52 -14.13
N ALA A 309 17.38 -4.66 -13.85
CA ALA A 309 18.58 -5.02 -13.09
C ALA A 309 18.27 -5.42 -11.64
N VAL A 310 17.34 -4.70 -10.99
CA VAL A 310 16.84 -5.05 -9.67
C VAL A 310 16.11 -6.39 -9.71
N MET A 311 15.15 -6.56 -10.62
CA MET A 311 14.37 -7.80 -10.73
C MET A 311 15.22 -9.04 -10.97
N ALA A 312 16.31 -8.90 -11.72
CA ALA A 312 17.23 -10.01 -12.01
C ALA A 312 18.04 -10.49 -10.79
N LYS A 313 18.08 -9.71 -9.72
CA LYS A 313 18.97 -9.99 -8.57
C LYS A 313 18.28 -10.01 -7.21
N ILE A 314 17.13 -9.33 -7.08
CA ILE A 314 16.38 -9.25 -5.82
C ILE A 314 15.89 -10.62 -5.40
N LYS A 315 16.09 -10.98 -4.14
CA LYS A 315 15.62 -12.24 -3.55
C LYS A 315 15.53 -12.14 -2.03
N PRO A 316 14.78 -13.03 -1.37
CA PRO A 316 14.80 -13.16 0.10
C PRO A 316 16.22 -13.34 0.64
N GLY A 317 16.47 -12.81 1.83
CA GLY A 317 17.78 -12.82 2.50
C GLY A 317 18.67 -11.62 2.18
N MET A 318 18.40 -10.87 1.11
CA MET A 318 19.09 -9.60 0.84
C MET A 318 18.63 -8.50 1.81
N ARG A 319 19.49 -7.51 2.02
CA ARG A 319 19.12 -6.29 2.73
C ARG A 319 18.63 -5.22 1.76
N GLY A 320 17.73 -4.36 2.23
CA GLY A 320 17.16 -3.31 1.39
C GLY A 320 18.21 -2.42 0.71
N TYR A 321 19.30 -2.07 1.42
CA TYR A 321 20.37 -1.24 0.84
C TYR A 321 21.20 -1.97 -0.23
N GLU A 322 21.26 -3.30 -0.21
CA GLU A 322 21.93 -4.06 -1.27
C GLU A 322 21.12 -4.01 -2.57
N VAL A 323 19.78 -4.05 -2.45
CA VAL A 323 18.90 -3.91 -3.59
C VAL A 323 18.91 -2.47 -4.13
N ASP A 324 18.88 -1.46 -3.25
CA ASP A 324 19.02 -0.04 -3.65
C ASP A 324 20.30 0.20 -4.46
N ALA A 325 21.41 -0.38 -4.03
CA ALA A 325 22.69 -0.25 -4.74
C ALA A 325 22.63 -0.76 -6.17
N ILE A 326 21.86 -1.83 -6.45
CA ILE A 326 21.69 -2.38 -7.80
C ILE A 326 20.95 -1.38 -8.71
N GLY A 327 19.78 -0.88 -8.27
CA GLY A 327 18.99 0.07 -9.05
C GLY A 327 19.75 1.38 -9.29
N ARG A 328 20.37 1.91 -8.26
CA ARG A 328 21.15 3.14 -8.29
C ARG A 328 22.36 3.04 -9.21
N GLN A 329 23.12 1.94 -9.13
CA GLN A 329 24.28 1.72 -10.00
C GLN A 329 23.86 1.60 -11.46
N SER A 330 22.75 0.93 -11.77
CA SER A 330 22.25 0.82 -13.15
C SER A 330 21.93 2.18 -13.78
N ILE A 331 21.38 3.12 -13.01
CA ILE A 331 21.15 4.50 -13.49
C ILE A 331 22.49 5.21 -13.77
N ILE A 332 23.46 5.08 -12.86
CA ILE A 332 24.80 5.69 -13.01
C ILE A 332 25.52 5.10 -14.24
N ASP A 333 25.50 3.80 -14.41
CA ASP A 333 26.12 3.10 -15.54
C ASP A 333 25.49 3.49 -16.89
N SER A 334 24.22 3.90 -16.87
CA SER A 334 23.53 4.46 -18.03
C SER A 334 23.87 5.93 -18.33
N GLY A 335 24.76 6.54 -17.55
CA GLY A 335 25.26 7.91 -17.76
C GLY A 335 24.39 8.99 -17.10
N PHE A 336 23.46 8.63 -16.21
CA PHE A 336 22.60 9.57 -15.52
C PHE A 336 23.02 9.78 -14.06
N PRO A 337 22.68 10.93 -13.42
CA PRO A 337 22.99 11.17 -12.03
C PRO A 337 22.23 10.21 -11.09
N PRO A 338 22.79 9.89 -9.91
CA PRO A 338 22.06 9.10 -8.92
C PRO A 338 20.83 9.86 -8.42
N PHE A 339 19.69 9.16 -8.31
CA PHE A 339 18.46 9.75 -7.78
C PHE A 339 18.51 9.89 -6.23
N PRO A 340 17.77 10.85 -5.63
CA PRO A 340 17.88 11.17 -4.20
C PRO A 340 17.05 10.29 -3.27
N HIS A 341 16.09 9.54 -3.79
CA HIS A 341 15.14 8.71 -3.02
C HIS A 341 15.55 7.23 -2.98
N ALA A 342 14.73 6.36 -2.44
CA ALA A 342 14.92 4.92 -2.44
C ALA A 342 14.63 4.31 -3.81
N THR A 343 15.21 3.14 -4.10
CA THR A 343 14.87 2.33 -5.29
C THR A 343 13.49 1.71 -5.18
N GLY A 344 12.91 1.64 -3.96
CA GLY A 344 11.58 1.10 -3.77
C GLY A 344 11.18 0.93 -2.30
N HIS A 345 9.95 0.53 -2.10
CA HIS A 345 9.33 0.35 -0.78
C HIS A 345 8.29 -0.77 -0.81
N GLN A 346 7.85 -1.21 0.36
CA GLN A 346 6.74 -2.17 0.45
C GLN A 346 5.40 -1.49 0.15
N VAL A 347 4.54 -2.25 -0.52
CA VAL A 347 3.15 -1.90 -0.85
C VAL A 347 2.20 -2.89 -0.18
N GLY A 348 1.05 -2.43 0.27
CA GLY A 348 0.06 -3.29 0.92
C GLY A 348 -1.26 -2.58 1.19
N LEU A 349 -1.66 -2.46 2.46
CA LEU A 349 -2.80 -1.65 2.86
C LEU A 349 -2.57 -0.16 2.58
N GLU A 350 -1.32 0.26 2.62
CA GLU A 350 -0.89 1.61 2.25
C GLU A 350 0.07 1.54 1.07
N VAL A 351 0.16 2.64 0.31
CA VAL A 351 1.13 2.79 -0.78
C VAL A 351 2.55 2.62 -0.24
N HIS A 352 2.88 3.29 0.86
CA HIS A 352 4.10 3.07 1.64
C HIS A 352 3.78 2.24 2.90
N ASP A 353 3.80 0.91 2.78
CA ASP A 353 3.26 0.00 3.81
C ASP A 353 4.28 -0.38 4.91
N GLY A 354 5.33 0.40 5.10
CA GLY A 354 6.34 0.17 6.13
C GLY A 354 7.36 -0.90 5.77
N GLY A 355 7.83 -1.63 6.77
CA GLY A 355 8.79 -2.71 6.59
C GLY A 355 10.16 -2.28 6.06
N THR A 356 10.86 -3.19 5.38
CA THR A 356 12.17 -2.93 4.79
C THR A 356 12.06 -2.04 3.56
N THR A 357 12.76 -0.90 3.55
CA THR A 357 12.86 0.00 2.40
C THR A 357 14.04 -0.39 1.52
N LEU A 358 13.87 -0.39 0.19
CA LEU A 358 14.98 -0.55 -0.77
C LEU A 358 15.67 0.79 -0.97
N GLY A 359 16.39 1.24 0.04
CA GLY A 359 16.94 2.58 0.12
C GLY A 359 18.42 2.62 0.53
N PRO A 360 19.04 3.82 0.50
CA PRO A 360 20.46 3.97 0.86
C PRO A 360 20.77 3.45 2.26
N LYS A 361 21.95 2.86 2.45
CA LYS A 361 22.39 2.24 3.71
C LYS A 361 22.25 3.14 4.95
N LYS A 362 22.27 4.45 4.79
CA LYS A 362 22.05 5.43 5.87
C LYS A 362 20.62 5.44 6.43
N ARG A 363 19.64 4.89 5.70
CA ARG A 363 18.25 4.74 6.18
C ARG A 363 18.19 3.51 7.09
N TYR A 364 17.70 3.68 8.31
CA TYR A 364 17.53 2.57 9.26
C TYR A 364 16.68 1.43 8.68
N SER A 365 15.54 1.75 8.07
CA SER A 365 14.63 0.78 7.46
C SER A 365 15.24 -0.02 6.30
N ALA A 366 16.31 0.48 5.65
CA ALA A 366 17.01 -0.24 4.59
C ALA A 366 17.93 -1.36 5.09
N SER A 367 18.15 -1.47 6.39
CA SER A 367 18.96 -2.54 7.01
C SER A 367 18.16 -3.83 7.23
N GLY A 368 16.83 -3.82 7.05
CA GLY A 368 15.99 -5.00 7.14
C GLY A 368 16.35 -6.05 6.10
N ILE A 369 15.96 -7.29 6.38
CA ILE A 369 16.16 -8.44 5.50
C ILE A 369 14.85 -8.72 4.76
N LEU A 370 14.93 -8.86 3.45
CA LEU A 370 13.81 -9.18 2.59
C LEU A 370 13.34 -10.62 2.82
N ARG A 371 12.01 -10.81 2.82
CA ARG A 371 11.37 -12.11 3.05
C ARG A 371 10.53 -12.52 1.85
N LYS A 372 10.32 -13.80 1.66
CA LYS A 372 9.37 -14.36 0.71
C LYS A 372 7.96 -13.78 0.99
N ASN A 373 7.18 -13.60 -0.06
CA ASN A 373 5.83 -13.04 -0.04
C ASN A 373 5.73 -11.56 0.36
N GLU A 374 6.84 -10.83 0.43
CA GLU A 374 6.80 -9.37 0.46
C GLU A 374 6.51 -8.82 -0.94
N ILE A 375 5.77 -7.72 -1.03
CA ILE A 375 5.47 -7.04 -2.29
C ILE A 375 6.12 -5.66 -2.25
N TYR A 376 6.84 -5.32 -3.31
CA TYR A 376 7.57 -4.07 -3.46
C TYR A 376 7.15 -3.31 -4.70
N ALA A 377 7.09 -2.00 -4.61
CA ALA A 377 7.24 -1.09 -5.72
C ALA A 377 8.73 -0.95 -6.04
N LEU A 378 9.10 -1.08 -7.31
CA LEU A 378 10.45 -0.84 -7.82
C LEU A 378 10.42 0.38 -8.72
N GLU A 379 11.02 1.48 -8.26
CA GLU A 379 10.89 2.82 -8.85
C GLU A 379 12.24 3.55 -9.09
N PRO A 380 13.31 2.89 -9.54
CA PRO A 380 14.54 3.59 -9.84
C PRO A 380 14.31 4.63 -10.94
N THR A 381 14.77 5.85 -10.71
CA THR A 381 14.33 7.03 -11.44
C THR A 381 15.49 7.74 -12.11
N VAL A 382 15.30 8.25 -13.33
CA VAL A 382 16.15 9.27 -13.95
C VAL A 382 15.58 10.65 -13.61
N LEU A 383 16.25 11.37 -12.72
CA LEU A 383 15.92 12.76 -12.37
C LEU A 383 17.01 13.70 -12.85
N GLN A 384 16.62 14.70 -13.62
CA GLN A 384 17.51 15.72 -14.14
C GLN A 384 16.91 17.13 -13.92
N ASP A 385 17.68 18.16 -14.26
CA ASP A 385 17.21 19.55 -14.21
C ASP A 385 16.00 19.76 -15.15
N ARG A 386 15.22 20.82 -14.90
CA ARG A 386 13.95 21.09 -15.61
C ARG A 386 14.04 21.19 -17.13
N ASP A 387 15.20 21.54 -17.64
CA ASP A 387 15.49 21.65 -19.08
C ASP A 387 15.90 20.31 -19.72
N LYS A 388 16.00 19.26 -18.93
CA LYS A 388 16.39 17.93 -19.34
C LYS A 388 15.27 16.92 -19.12
N ARG A 389 15.41 15.77 -19.75
CA ARG A 389 14.43 14.69 -19.66
C ARG A 389 14.56 13.94 -18.36
N SER A 390 13.42 13.57 -17.77
CA SER A 390 13.34 12.71 -16.60
C SER A 390 12.35 11.58 -16.87
N ALA A 391 12.55 10.44 -16.22
CA ALA A 391 11.69 9.27 -16.36
C ALA A 391 11.55 8.54 -15.02
N ILE A 392 10.34 8.10 -14.72
CA ILE A 392 10.02 7.18 -13.63
C ILE A 392 9.30 5.99 -14.24
N ILE A 393 9.83 4.81 -14.00
CA ILE A 393 9.20 3.55 -14.34
C ILE A 393 9.09 2.76 -13.05
N GLU A 394 7.88 2.42 -12.70
CA GLU A 394 7.58 1.73 -11.45
C GLU A 394 6.69 0.53 -11.67
N ASP A 395 7.08 -0.58 -11.12
CA ASP A 395 6.36 -1.84 -11.21
C ASP A 395 6.26 -2.53 -9.86
N ASN A 396 5.14 -3.20 -9.61
CA ASN A 396 4.96 -4.01 -8.41
C ASN A 396 5.50 -5.43 -8.63
N VAL A 397 6.32 -5.90 -7.69
CA VAL A 397 6.89 -7.25 -7.69
C VAL A 397 6.58 -7.99 -6.40
N LEU A 398 6.32 -9.29 -6.51
CA LEU A 398 6.18 -10.23 -5.41
C LEU A 398 7.48 -11.02 -5.25
N LEU A 399 8.06 -11.06 -4.06
CA LEU A 399 9.21 -11.92 -3.75
C LEU A 399 8.79 -13.39 -3.65
N THR A 400 9.49 -14.23 -4.39
CA THR A 400 9.34 -15.69 -4.40
C THR A 400 10.40 -16.35 -3.52
N GLU A 401 10.62 -17.66 -3.63
CA GLU A 401 11.61 -18.39 -2.86
C GLU A 401 13.05 -17.91 -3.14
N ASP A 402 13.36 -17.63 -4.40
CA ASP A 402 14.72 -17.40 -4.89
C ASP A 402 14.86 -16.15 -5.80
N GLY A 403 13.80 -15.34 -5.92
CA GLY A 403 13.77 -14.17 -6.78
C GLY A 403 12.50 -13.34 -6.61
N CYS A 404 12.00 -12.80 -7.71
CA CYS A 404 10.72 -12.10 -7.75
C CYS A 404 9.93 -12.36 -9.04
N VAL A 405 8.63 -12.10 -8.98
CA VAL A 405 7.74 -12.09 -10.15
C VAL A 405 7.00 -10.76 -10.23
N LEU A 406 6.77 -10.28 -11.45
CA LEU A 406 5.91 -9.12 -11.67
C LEU A 406 4.46 -9.46 -11.34
N ILE A 407 3.78 -8.53 -10.68
CA ILE A 407 2.33 -8.56 -10.51
C ILE A 407 1.63 -7.41 -11.25
N SER A 408 2.40 -6.50 -11.85
CA SER A 408 1.95 -5.44 -12.77
C SER A 408 2.34 -5.77 -14.22
N LYS A 409 1.67 -5.13 -15.19
CA LYS A 409 2.08 -5.18 -16.61
C LYS A 409 3.24 -4.22 -16.82
N ARG A 410 4.44 -4.75 -17.07
CA ARG A 410 5.68 -3.98 -17.18
C ARG A 410 5.68 -3.01 -18.38
N GLN A 411 6.22 -1.82 -18.18
CA GLN A 411 6.65 -0.95 -19.28
C GLN A 411 8.03 -1.40 -19.76
N THR A 412 8.14 -1.85 -21.01
CA THR A 412 9.39 -2.40 -21.61
C THR A 412 10.03 -1.47 -22.65
N ALA A 413 9.36 -0.38 -23.01
CA ALA A 413 9.84 0.66 -23.91
C ALA A 413 9.18 2.00 -23.51
N LEU A 414 9.75 3.12 -24.00
CA LEU A 414 9.08 4.41 -23.89
C LEU A 414 7.72 4.34 -24.58
N ILE A 415 6.66 4.76 -23.88
CA ILE A 415 5.32 4.83 -24.45
C ILE A 415 5.27 6.06 -25.37
N GLU A 416 5.06 5.84 -26.64
CA GLU A 416 4.93 6.90 -27.64
C GLU A 416 3.45 7.20 -27.88
N ILE A 417 3.03 8.44 -27.56
CA ILE A 417 1.66 8.91 -27.82
C ILE A 417 1.65 9.59 -29.19
N PRO A 418 0.91 9.07 -30.16
CA PRO A 418 0.80 9.69 -31.49
C PRO A 418 0.31 11.14 -31.38
N TYR A 419 0.81 12.01 -32.25
CA TYR A 419 0.32 13.39 -32.30
C TYR A 419 -1.18 13.40 -32.60
N ARG A 420 -1.95 13.95 -31.69
CA ARG A 420 -3.38 14.21 -31.84
C ARG A 420 -3.80 15.36 -30.93
N THR A 421 -4.81 16.09 -31.34
CA THR A 421 -5.45 17.15 -30.58
C THR A 421 -6.77 16.67 -29.98
N GLY A 422 -7.37 17.46 -29.07
CA GLY A 422 -8.62 17.10 -28.43
C GLY A 422 -9.85 17.01 -29.36
N GLU A 423 -9.73 17.46 -30.60
CA GLU A 423 -10.80 17.33 -31.63
C GLU A 423 -10.77 15.94 -32.29
N GLU A 424 -9.66 15.21 -32.18
CA GLU A 424 -9.40 13.91 -32.81
C GLU A 424 -9.36 12.74 -31.79
N ALA A 425 -9.49 13.03 -30.50
CA ALA A 425 -9.27 12.07 -29.39
C ALA A 425 -10.58 11.42 -28.88
#